data_a6bd3b04483bf3efa86590360456588d
#
_entry.id   a6bd3b04483bf3efa86590360456588d
#
_cell.length_a   1.000
_cell.length_b   1.000
_cell.length_c   1.000
_cell.angle_alpha   90.00
_cell.angle_beta   90.00
_cell.angle_gamma   90.00
#
_symmetry.space_group_name_H-M   'P 1'
#
loop_
_entity.id
_entity.type
_entity.pdbx_description
1 polymer ?
#
loop_
_entity_poly.entity_id
_entity_poly.type
_entity_poly.pdbx_seq_one_letter_code
_entity_poly.pdbx_strand_id
1 'polypeptide(L)'
;MHAIIMNLRLISTLIILVVSCKTKTAEWQRLDFGTFKLKTPQGWTIFKEHGIDSYVGGLTNGKDSLWFDYGQYSPDIGDEDLKKHKFGHDTINGLSARLVIPINSGDGYIGMYIYVNTDDRFSISGHKIEGTDTILKIFKSIVFKESDTSINGSLTINKFKEYPKGTGKILFQQYCMSCHSPIRISEGPQLREIMTQRDSDWLYKFITNRKLVANDTTYLKLKKAYDNVECAEFPSLTKEDIELIAFYIQTK
;
A
#
# COMPACT_ATOMS: atom_id res chain seq x y z
N MET A 1 11.03 -90.53 17.34
CA MET A 1 11.92 -89.38 17.59
C MET A 1 11.69 -88.38 16.47
N HIS A 2 10.89 -87.37 16.68
CA HIS A 2 10.66 -86.29 15.70
C HIS A 2 11.10 -85.03 16.33
N ALA A 3 12.16 -84.40 15.76
CA ALA A 3 12.64 -83.09 16.16
C ALA A 3 11.78 -82.01 15.55
N ILE A 4 11.20 -81.14 16.41
CA ILE A 4 10.43 -79.95 15.99
C ILE A 4 11.42 -78.81 15.81
N ILE A 5 11.62 -78.38 14.57
CA ILE A 5 12.38 -77.17 14.23
C ILE A 5 11.46 -75.98 14.37
N MET A 6 11.71 -75.16 15.36
CA MET A 6 11.00 -73.91 15.63
C MET A 6 11.61 -72.75 14.85
N ASN A 7 10.99 -72.28 13.80
CA ASN A 7 11.38 -71.13 13.00
C ASN A 7 11.10 -69.84 13.76
N LEU A 8 12.13 -69.18 14.25
CA LEU A 8 12.05 -67.86 14.84
C LEU A 8 12.10 -66.82 13.74
N ARG A 9 10.92 -66.29 13.38
CA ARG A 9 10.83 -65.11 12.47
C ARG A 9 11.19 -63.88 13.22
N LEU A 10 12.36 -63.29 12.92
CA LEU A 10 12.75 -61.94 13.32
C LEU A 10 11.85 -60.93 12.59
N ILE A 11 10.92 -60.29 13.32
CA ILE A 11 10.19 -59.14 12.83
C ILE A 11 11.05 -57.93 13.09
N SER A 12 11.74 -57.46 12.06
CA SER A 12 12.48 -56.18 12.07
C SER A 12 11.50 -55.03 11.96
N THR A 13 11.16 -54.38 13.08
CA THR A 13 10.31 -53.21 13.11
C THR A 13 11.12 -51.99 12.68
N LEU A 14 10.99 -51.59 11.42
CA LEU A 14 11.59 -50.35 10.88
C LEU A 14 10.82 -49.15 11.46
N ILE A 15 11.38 -48.51 12.49
CA ILE A 15 10.85 -47.26 13.01
C ILE A 15 11.23 -46.15 12.07
N ILE A 16 10.30 -45.71 11.22
CA ILE A 16 10.45 -44.52 10.38
C ILE A 16 10.28 -43.28 11.29
N LEU A 17 11.39 -42.68 11.66
CA LEU A 17 11.41 -41.36 12.31
C LEU A 17 10.97 -40.30 11.27
N VAL A 18 9.69 -39.93 11.28
CA VAL A 18 9.19 -38.79 10.54
C VAL A 18 9.67 -37.52 11.25
N VAL A 19 10.82 -37.00 10.80
CA VAL A 19 11.27 -35.67 11.21
C VAL A 19 10.31 -34.65 10.58
N SER A 20 9.28 -34.29 11.33
CA SER A 20 8.38 -33.19 10.97
C SER A 20 9.20 -31.89 11.04
N CYS A 21 9.73 -31.47 9.90
CA CYS A 21 10.32 -30.15 9.74
C CYS A 21 9.19 -29.12 9.86
N LYS A 22 8.85 -28.70 11.09
CA LYS A 22 7.98 -27.52 11.30
C LYS A 22 8.76 -26.34 10.72
N THR A 23 8.39 -25.90 9.53
CA THR A 23 8.77 -24.58 9.03
C THR A 23 8.27 -23.59 10.05
N LYS A 24 9.17 -23.01 10.85
CA LYS A 24 8.88 -21.88 11.70
C LYS A 24 8.41 -20.77 10.78
N THR A 25 7.10 -20.54 10.68
CA THR A 25 6.60 -19.29 10.11
C THR A 25 7.24 -18.17 10.89
N ALA A 26 8.01 -17.33 10.19
CA ALA A 26 8.69 -16.22 10.82
C ALA A 26 7.67 -15.40 11.59
N GLU A 27 7.83 -15.36 12.91
CA GLU A 27 6.91 -14.63 13.78
C GLU A 27 7.09 -13.13 13.53
N TRP A 28 5.99 -12.41 13.29
CA TRP A 28 6.01 -10.97 13.05
C TRP A 28 5.78 -10.22 14.34
N GLN A 29 6.64 -9.23 14.60
CA GLN A 29 6.51 -8.30 15.72
C GLN A 29 5.88 -6.99 15.27
N ARG A 30 5.30 -6.24 16.22
CA ARG A 30 4.78 -4.90 15.98
C ARG A 30 5.78 -3.87 16.49
N LEU A 31 6.09 -2.88 15.67
CA LEU A 31 6.86 -1.69 16.02
C LEU A 31 5.92 -0.48 16.06
N ASP A 32 6.02 0.33 17.13
CA ASP A 32 5.21 1.54 17.36
C ASP A 32 6.10 2.77 17.30
N PHE A 33 5.86 3.64 16.33
CA PHE A 33 6.61 4.88 16.10
C PHE A 33 5.93 6.12 16.71
N GLY A 34 4.84 5.94 17.44
CA GLY A 34 4.07 7.06 17.99
C GLY A 34 2.98 7.54 17.03
N THR A 35 3.29 7.99 15.84
CA THR A 35 2.36 8.47 14.81
C THR A 35 1.80 7.36 13.92
N PHE A 36 2.55 6.28 13.75
CA PHE A 36 2.15 5.10 13.00
C PHE A 36 2.72 3.82 13.64
N LYS A 37 2.20 2.69 13.21
CA LYS A 37 2.66 1.35 13.58
C LYS A 37 2.84 0.51 12.33
N LEU A 38 3.74 -0.47 12.41
CA LEU A 38 3.90 -1.48 11.36
C LEU A 38 4.29 -2.83 11.97
N LYS A 39 4.29 -3.86 11.14
CA LYS A 39 4.77 -5.20 11.51
C LYS A 39 6.03 -5.53 10.74
N THR A 40 6.97 -6.22 11.40
CA THR A 40 8.20 -6.72 10.79
C THR A 40 8.45 -8.17 11.21
N PRO A 41 9.26 -8.93 10.49
CA PRO A 41 9.86 -10.13 11.07
C PRO A 41 10.60 -9.81 12.37
N GLN A 42 10.81 -10.80 13.22
CA GLN A 42 11.64 -10.66 14.43
C GLN A 42 13.05 -10.17 14.08
N GLY A 43 13.67 -9.41 14.98
CA GLY A 43 15.03 -8.89 14.83
C GLY A 43 15.12 -7.49 14.24
N TRP A 44 14.01 -6.91 13.75
CA TRP A 44 13.99 -5.50 13.37
C TRP A 44 13.83 -4.61 14.60
N THR A 45 14.62 -3.52 14.66
CA THR A 45 14.61 -2.54 15.75
C THR A 45 14.45 -1.13 15.19
N ILE A 46 13.87 -0.23 15.99
CA ILE A 46 13.69 1.19 15.64
C ILE A 46 14.98 1.94 15.91
N PHE A 47 15.36 2.84 15.01
CA PHE A 47 16.33 3.90 15.28
C PHE A 47 15.71 5.27 15.03
N LYS A 48 16.20 6.28 15.74
CA LYS A 48 15.73 7.67 15.64
C LYS A 48 16.73 8.51 14.88
N GLU A 49 16.21 9.44 14.09
CA GLU A 49 16.97 10.47 13.40
C GLU A 49 16.45 11.86 13.79
N HIS A 50 17.20 12.89 13.47
CA HIS A 50 16.81 14.27 13.75
C HIS A 50 16.29 14.94 12.48
N GLY A 51 14.98 15.25 12.46
CA GLY A 51 14.36 16.11 11.46
C GLY A 51 14.29 17.56 11.92
N ILE A 52 14.17 18.49 10.98
CA ILE A 52 13.99 19.92 11.27
C ILE A 52 12.49 20.22 11.41
N ASP A 53 11.69 19.73 10.49
CA ASP A 53 10.26 20.05 10.32
C ASP A 53 9.38 18.80 10.07
N SER A 54 9.97 17.62 10.16
CA SER A 54 9.29 16.35 10.00
C SER A 54 9.78 15.32 11.02
N TYR A 55 8.98 14.29 11.26
CA TYR A 55 9.35 13.16 12.09
C TYR A 55 10.08 12.14 11.22
N VAL A 56 11.38 12.02 11.43
CA VAL A 56 12.27 11.12 10.68
C VAL A 56 12.84 10.03 11.58
N GLY A 57 13.20 8.93 10.97
CA GLY A 57 13.79 7.78 11.66
C GLY A 57 13.82 6.57 10.76
N GLY A 58 13.92 5.41 11.38
CA GLY A 58 13.93 4.17 10.60
C GLY A 58 13.85 2.92 11.44
N LEU A 59 14.00 1.82 10.73
CA LEU A 59 14.08 0.48 11.31
C LEU A 59 15.15 -0.33 10.60
N THR A 60 15.81 -1.22 11.35
CA THR A 60 16.89 -2.06 10.82
C THR A 60 16.89 -3.44 11.46
N ASN A 61 17.37 -4.45 10.72
CA ASN A 61 17.67 -5.78 11.23
C ASN A 61 19.19 -6.07 11.34
N GLY A 62 20.01 -5.00 11.20
CA GLY A 62 21.46 -5.09 11.18
C GLY A 62 22.08 -5.35 9.80
N LYS A 63 21.32 -5.89 8.84
CA LYS A 63 21.71 -6.05 7.45
C LYS A 63 21.01 -5.00 6.57
N ASP A 64 19.71 -4.94 6.68
CA ASP A 64 18.82 -4.07 5.90
C ASP A 64 18.32 -2.93 6.78
N SER A 65 18.07 -1.77 6.19
CA SER A 65 17.52 -0.62 6.87
C SER A 65 16.47 0.07 5.99
N LEU A 66 15.40 0.54 6.64
CA LEU A 66 14.38 1.38 6.04
C LEU A 66 14.37 2.72 6.78
N TRP A 67 14.37 3.80 6.04
CA TRP A 67 14.23 5.18 6.55
C TRP A 67 12.84 5.70 6.22
N PHE A 68 12.24 6.41 7.15
CA PHE A 68 10.98 7.10 6.93
C PHE A 68 11.09 8.59 7.21
N ASP A 69 10.24 9.33 6.53
CA ASP A 69 9.97 10.74 6.76
C ASP A 69 8.43 10.93 6.83
N TYR A 70 7.96 11.56 7.89
CA TYR A 70 6.55 11.81 8.14
C TYR A 70 6.33 13.28 8.50
N GLY A 71 5.76 14.05 7.60
CA GLY A 71 5.48 15.49 7.76
C GLY A 71 5.08 16.16 6.46
N GLN A 72 4.89 17.46 6.52
CA GLN A 72 4.39 18.25 5.39
C GLN A 72 5.32 18.21 4.16
N TYR A 73 6.61 18.10 4.37
CA TYR A 73 7.64 18.17 3.33
C TYR A 73 8.32 16.82 3.05
N SER A 74 7.73 15.71 3.51
CA SER A 74 8.27 14.38 3.21
C SER A 74 8.51 14.22 1.72
N PRO A 75 9.72 13.76 1.31
CA PRO A 75 10.12 13.69 -0.08
C PRO A 75 9.28 12.68 -0.86
N ASP A 76 8.94 13.05 -2.07
CA ASP A 76 8.33 12.14 -3.04
C ASP A 76 9.39 11.15 -3.57
N ILE A 77 8.93 10.00 -4.08
CA ILE A 77 9.75 8.89 -4.57
C ILE A 77 9.66 8.70 -6.11
N GLY A 78 9.36 9.76 -6.86
CA GLY A 78 9.03 9.67 -8.29
C GLY A 78 10.21 9.69 -9.28
N ASP A 79 11.43 10.00 -8.84
CA ASP A 79 12.56 10.30 -9.74
C ASP A 79 13.50 9.12 -10.00
N GLU A 80 13.09 7.90 -9.64
CA GLU A 80 13.93 6.71 -9.78
C GLU A 80 14.02 6.21 -11.24
N ASP A 81 15.17 5.64 -11.59
CA ASP A 81 15.44 5.14 -12.93
C ASP A 81 14.48 4.01 -13.35
N LEU A 82 13.63 4.28 -14.34
CA LEU A 82 12.67 3.33 -14.92
C LEU A 82 13.31 2.05 -15.47
N LYS A 83 14.60 2.06 -15.81
CA LYS A 83 15.32 0.86 -16.28
C LYS A 83 15.61 -0.11 -15.14
N LYS A 84 15.63 0.37 -13.91
CA LYS A 84 15.94 -0.42 -12.71
C LYS A 84 14.75 -0.65 -11.81
N HIS A 85 13.68 0.14 -11.96
CA HIS A 85 12.54 0.13 -11.05
C HIS A 85 11.22 -0.01 -11.79
N LYS A 86 10.27 -0.65 -11.13
CA LYS A 86 8.85 -0.67 -11.48
C LYS A 86 8.13 0.28 -10.53
N PHE A 87 7.20 1.04 -11.08
CA PHE A 87 6.29 1.87 -10.31
C PHE A 87 4.97 1.13 -10.15
N GLY A 88 4.38 1.23 -8.98
CA GLY A 88 3.12 0.59 -8.67
C GLY A 88 2.30 1.42 -7.69
N HIS A 89 1.05 0.99 -7.51
CA HIS A 89 0.12 1.60 -6.57
C HIS A 89 -0.50 0.50 -5.71
N ASP A 90 -0.78 0.83 -4.46
CA ASP A 90 -1.48 -0.06 -3.52
C ASP A 90 -2.37 0.79 -2.59
N THR A 91 -3.19 0.13 -1.81
CA THR A 91 -3.97 0.76 -0.75
C THR A 91 -3.42 0.33 0.60
N ILE A 92 -2.91 1.30 1.37
CA ILE A 92 -2.29 1.09 2.66
C ILE A 92 -3.10 1.85 3.72
N ASN A 93 -3.61 1.16 4.71
CA ASN A 93 -4.47 1.76 5.75
C ASN A 93 -5.64 2.58 5.16
N GLY A 94 -6.18 2.16 4.02
CA GLY A 94 -7.25 2.87 3.30
C GLY A 94 -6.81 4.06 2.45
N LEU A 95 -5.51 4.39 2.41
CA LEU A 95 -4.92 5.50 1.66
C LEU A 95 -4.24 5.00 0.39
N SER A 96 -4.24 5.84 -0.66
CA SER A 96 -3.45 5.59 -1.87
C SER A 96 -1.96 5.65 -1.57
N ALA A 97 -1.25 4.60 -1.92
CA ALA A 97 0.19 4.50 -1.79
C ALA A 97 0.84 4.35 -3.16
N ARG A 98 1.84 5.16 -3.44
CA ARG A 98 2.72 4.99 -4.59
C ARG A 98 3.93 4.17 -4.17
N LEU A 99 4.34 3.21 -5.00
CA LEU A 99 5.42 2.27 -4.74
C LEU A 99 6.49 2.39 -5.82
N VAL A 100 7.75 2.34 -5.39
CA VAL A 100 8.91 2.10 -6.26
C VAL A 100 9.51 0.77 -5.84
N ILE A 101 9.66 -0.13 -6.80
CA ILE A 101 10.08 -1.50 -6.55
C ILE A 101 11.23 -1.85 -7.50
N PRO A 102 12.40 -2.31 -7.02
CA PRO A 102 13.49 -2.71 -7.89
C PRO A 102 13.07 -3.90 -8.78
N ILE A 103 13.48 -3.88 -10.05
CA ILE A 103 13.23 -4.98 -10.99
C ILE A 103 13.95 -6.24 -10.50
N ASN A 104 15.18 -6.08 -10.04
CA ASN A 104 15.98 -7.15 -9.44
C ASN A 104 16.08 -6.92 -7.94
N SER A 105 15.70 -7.89 -7.13
CA SER A 105 15.84 -7.84 -5.68
C SER A 105 17.30 -7.61 -5.29
N GLY A 106 17.55 -6.71 -4.35
CA GLY A 106 18.91 -6.31 -3.94
C GLY A 106 19.58 -5.26 -4.83
N ASP A 107 18.94 -4.81 -5.92
CA ASP A 107 19.49 -3.80 -6.82
C ASP A 107 18.65 -2.51 -6.81
N GLY A 108 19.17 -1.48 -6.19
CA GLY A 108 18.57 -0.16 -6.22
C GLY A 108 17.68 0.16 -5.01
N TYR A 109 16.59 0.83 -5.27
CA TYR A 109 15.72 1.49 -4.31
C TYR A 109 14.38 0.76 -4.19
N ILE A 110 13.89 0.62 -2.99
CA ILE A 110 12.50 0.24 -2.71
C ILE A 110 11.87 1.30 -1.82
N GLY A 111 10.71 1.81 -2.21
CA GLY A 111 10.09 2.91 -1.48
C GLY A 111 8.58 2.97 -1.62
N MET A 112 7.98 3.71 -0.70
CA MET A 112 6.55 3.99 -0.68
C MET A 112 6.31 5.43 -0.25
N TYR A 113 5.32 6.06 -0.87
CA TYR A 113 4.88 7.41 -0.57
C TYR A 113 3.36 7.47 -0.44
N ILE A 114 2.87 8.17 0.59
CA ILE A 114 1.45 8.30 0.90
C ILE A 114 1.13 9.75 1.30
N TYR A 115 0.04 10.30 0.76
CA TYR A 115 -0.64 11.44 1.35
C TYR A 115 -1.48 10.96 2.53
N VAL A 116 -1.05 11.25 3.76
CA VAL A 116 -1.74 10.78 4.96
C VAL A 116 -2.96 11.66 5.26
N ASN A 117 -2.79 12.98 5.11
CA ASN A 117 -3.86 13.97 5.29
C ASN A 117 -3.49 15.28 4.55
N THR A 118 -4.17 16.40 4.84
CA THR A 118 -3.90 17.70 4.20
C THR A 118 -2.50 18.23 4.46
N ASP A 119 -1.97 17.96 5.63
CA ASP A 119 -0.73 18.55 6.12
C ASP A 119 0.43 17.56 6.11
N ASP A 120 0.13 16.27 6.23
CA ASP A 120 1.15 15.24 6.38
C ASP A 120 1.26 14.32 5.17
N ARG A 121 2.47 14.03 4.82
CA ARG A 121 2.90 13.01 3.86
C ARG A 121 3.79 12.01 4.59
N PHE A 122 3.86 10.83 4.05
CA PHE A 122 4.70 9.77 4.58
C PHE A 122 5.48 9.12 3.45
N SER A 123 6.78 9.06 3.62
CA SER A 123 7.65 8.24 2.77
C SER A 123 8.42 7.24 3.63
N ILE A 124 8.65 6.04 3.10
CA ILE A 124 9.51 5.03 3.70
C ILE A 124 10.27 4.31 2.60
N SER A 125 11.56 4.11 2.79
CA SER A 125 12.41 3.58 1.73
C SER A 125 13.67 2.89 2.23
N GLY A 126 14.26 2.09 1.36
CA GLY A 126 15.56 1.47 1.59
C GLY A 126 16.30 1.18 0.29
N HIS A 127 17.58 0.94 0.40
CA HIS A 127 18.46 0.68 -0.73
C HIS A 127 19.09 -0.70 -0.66
N LYS A 128 19.23 -1.36 -1.84
CA LYS A 128 19.93 -2.64 -1.99
C LYS A 128 19.44 -3.74 -1.06
N ILE A 129 18.16 -3.75 -0.76
CA ILE A 129 17.55 -4.73 0.13
C ILE A 129 17.18 -5.99 -0.68
N GLU A 130 17.73 -7.11 -0.26
CA GLU A 130 17.28 -8.43 -0.72
C GLU A 130 15.94 -8.77 -0.07
N GLY A 131 15.06 -9.47 -0.59
CA GLY A 131 13.77 -9.80 0.05
C GLY A 131 12.71 -8.72 -0.09
N THR A 132 12.60 -8.16 -1.30
CA THR A 132 11.58 -7.18 -1.73
C THR A 132 10.17 -7.53 -1.22
N ASP A 133 9.75 -8.81 -1.28
CA ASP A 133 8.44 -9.26 -0.80
C ASP A 133 8.24 -9.03 0.70
N THR A 134 9.30 -9.17 1.49
CA THR A 134 9.24 -8.89 2.93
C THR A 134 9.03 -7.40 3.19
N ILE A 135 9.73 -6.55 2.45
CA ILE A 135 9.57 -5.09 2.56
C ILE A 135 8.17 -4.65 2.16
N LEU A 136 7.63 -5.19 1.06
CA LEU A 136 6.25 -4.90 0.64
C LEU A 136 5.22 -5.34 1.70
N LYS A 137 5.43 -6.47 2.38
CA LYS A 137 4.59 -6.88 3.52
C LYS A 137 4.73 -5.94 4.71
N ILE A 138 5.93 -5.42 4.99
CA ILE A 138 6.15 -4.37 6.00
C ILE A 138 5.32 -3.13 5.63
N PHE A 139 5.43 -2.64 4.40
CA PHE A 139 4.67 -1.48 3.92
C PHE A 139 3.16 -1.70 4.05
N LYS A 140 2.66 -2.86 3.62
CA LYS A 140 1.24 -3.22 3.75
C LYS A 140 0.73 -3.27 5.18
N SER A 141 1.60 -3.44 6.14
CA SER A 141 1.23 -3.55 7.56
C SER A 141 1.15 -2.20 8.28
N ILE A 142 1.47 -1.11 7.58
CA ILE A 142 1.47 0.24 8.16
C ILE A 142 0.04 0.65 8.51
N VAL A 143 -0.11 1.19 9.73
CA VAL A 143 -1.35 1.77 10.24
C VAL A 143 -1.00 3.10 10.89
N PHE A 144 -1.52 4.19 10.34
CA PHE A 144 -1.38 5.51 10.92
C PHE A 144 -2.28 5.63 12.15
N LYS A 145 -1.80 6.30 13.19
CA LYS A 145 -2.67 6.68 14.29
C LYS A 145 -3.55 7.85 13.81
N GLU A 146 -4.81 7.80 14.18
CA GLU A 146 -5.69 8.93 13.98
C GLU A 146 -5.07 10.13 14.70
N SER A 147 -4.76 11.20 13.97
CA SER A 147 -4.51 12.48 14.58
C SER A 147 -5.82 12.93 15.25
N ASP A 148 -5.77 13.53 16.44
CA ASP A 148 -6.94 14.07 17.14
C ASP A 148 -7.67 15.18 16.34
N THR A 149 -7.12 15.62 15.23
CA THR A 149 -7.86 16.29 14.16
C THR A 149 -8.65 15.23 13.39
N SER A 150 -9.51 14.54 14.11
CA SER A 150 -10.43 13.57 13.57
C SER A 150 -11.39 14.27 12.62
N ILE A 151 -11.10 14.17 11.33
CA ILE A 151 -12.18 13.90 10.38
C ILE A 151 -12.52 12.41 10.63
N ASN A 152 -12.81 12.06 11.87
CA ASN A 152 -13.48 10.86 12.29
C ASN A 152 -14.96 11.05 12.03
N GLY A 153 -15.28 11.00 10.78
CA GLY A 153 -16.54 10.55 10.37
C GLY A 153 -16.32 9.26 9.61
N SER A 154 -16.52 8.13 10.22
CA SER A 154 -17.51 7.27 9.63
C SER A 154 -18.66 8.20 9.29
N LEU A 155 -18.68 8.68 8.04
CA LEU A 155 -19.75 9.52 7.51
C LEU A 155 -21.01 8.64 7.45
N THR A 156 -21.59 8.37 8.60
CA THR A 156 -23.02 8.08 8.68
C THR A 156 -23.71 9.37 8.26
N ILE A 157 -23.84 9.52 6.95
CA ILE A 157 -24.46 10.67 6.30
C ILE A 157 -25.93 10.67 6.72
N ASN A 158 -26.25 11.47 7.72
CA ASN A 158 -27.59 11.97 7.85
C ASN A 158 -27.86 12.85 6.63
N LYS A 159 -28.90 12.58 5.91
CA LYS A 159 -29.36 13.06 4.58
C LYS A 159 -29.42 14.60 4.40
N PHE A 160 -28.88 15.39 5.33
CA PHE A 160 -28.90 16.85 5.37
C PHE A 160 -27.60 17.49 5.89
N LYS A 161 -26.48 16.78 5.84
CA LYS A 161 -25.21 17.34 6.33
C LYS A 161 -24.55 18.13 5.20
N GLU A 162 -24.49 19.45 5.38
CA GLU A 162 -23.66 20.33 4.56
C GLU A 162 -22.20 19.92 4.76
N TYR A 163 -21.54 19.46 3.71
CA TYR A 163 -20.14 19.09 3.77
C TYR A 163 -19.28 20.32 4.05
N PRO A 164 -18.27 20.25 4.94
CA PRO A 164 -17.35 21.35 5.16
C PRO A 164 -16.73 21.81 3.83
N LYS A 165 -16.55 23.13 3.68
CA LYS A 165 -15.86 23.67 2.51
C LYS A 165 -14.51 23.01 2.32
N GLY A 166 -14.22 22.53 1.13
CA GLY A 166 -12.94 21.90 0.82
C GLY A 166 -12.86 20.38 1.00
N THR A 167 -13.93 19.70 1.46
CA THR A 167 -13.94 18.24 1.61
C THR A 167 -13.50 17.51 0.34
N GLY A 168 -14.00 17.90 -0.83
CA GLY A 168 -13.58 17.30 -2.10
C GLY A 168 -12.09 17.49 -2.42
N LYS A 169 -11.49 18.63 -2.01
CA LYS A 169 -10.04 18.85 -2.11
C LYS A 169 -9.27 17.89 -1.21
N ILE A 170 -9.71 17.73 0.03
CA ILE A 170 -9.08 16.84 1.00
C ILE A 170 -9.12 15.39 0.50
N LEU A 171 -10.29 14.92 0.07
CA LEU A 171 -10.46 13.59 -0.49
C LEU A 171 -9.59 13.37 -1.75
N PHE A 172 -9.55 14.36 -2.65
CA PHE A 172 -8.67 14.28 -3.81
C PHE A 172 -7.20 14.16 -3.42
N GLN A 173 -6.74 14.98 -2.47
CA GLN A 173 -5.36 14.93 -1.97
C GLN A 173 -5.03 13.58 -1.34
N GLN A 174 -5.97 13.03 -0.59
CA GLN A 174 -5.80 11.78 0.14
C GLN A 174 -5.78 10.54 -0.76
N TYR A 175 -6.63 10.50 -1.80
CA TYR A 175 -6.85 9.30 -2.59
C TYR A 175 -6.33 9.37 -4.03
N CYS A 176 -6.17 10.56 -4.60
CA CYS A 176 -5.94 10.71 -6.04
C CYS A 176 -4.62 11.43 -6.37
N MET A 177 -4.19 12.39 -5.55
CA MET A 177 -3.13 13.34 -5.88
C MET A 177 -1.75 12.70 -6.03
N SER A 178 -1.52 11.54 -5.42
CA SER A 178 -0.25 10.81 -5.57
C SER A 178 0.06 10.42 -7.03
N CYS A 179 -0.97 10.30 -7.88
CA CYS A 179 -0.83 9.80 -9.25
C CYS A 179 -1.50 10.71 -10.27
N HIS A 180 -2.43 11.54 -9.84
CA HIS A 180 -3.26 12.34 -10.74
C HIS A 180 -3.18 13.84 -10.41
N SER A 181 -3.19 14.63 -11.47
CA SER A 181 -3.49 16.06 -11.39
C SER A 181 -4.90 16.33 -11.94
N PRO A 182 -5.63 17.34 -11.42
CA PRO A 182 -6.92 17.74 -11.99
C PRO A 182 -6.84 18.13 -13.47
N ILE A 183 -5.75 18.82 -13.85
CA ILE A 183 -5.63 19.52 -15.16
C ILE A 183 -4.39 19.17 -15.96
N ARG A 184 -3.51 18.33 -15.45
CA ARG A 184 -2.27 17.93 -16.15
C ARG A 184 -2.18 16.42 -16.22
N ILE A 185 -1.49 15.93 -17.23
CA ILE A 185 -1.04 14.54 -17.26
C ILE A 185 0.13 14.43 -16.27
N SER A 186 0.08 13.44 -15.41
CA SER A 186 1.14 13.04 -14.48
C SER A 186 1.46 11.57 -14.70
N GLU A 187 1.54 10.75 -13.67
CA GLU A 187 1.64 9.29 -13.84
C GLU A 187 0.35 8.67 -14.41
N GLY A 188 -0.80 9.29 -14.10
CA GLY A 188 -2.09 8.97 -14.67
C GLY A 188 -2.64 10.10 -15.55
N PRO A 189 -3.80 9.86 -16.19
CA PRO A 189 -4.49 10.88 -16.98
C PRO A 189 -4.92 12.07 -16.11
N GLN A 190 -5.04 13.24 -16.77
CA GLN A 190 -5.73 14.37 -16.14
C GLN A 190 -7.18 14.00 -15.85
N LEU A 191 -7.65 14.28 -14.64
CA LEU A 191 -8.96 13.79 -14.22
C LEU A 191 -10.13 14.64 -14.65
N ARG A 192 -9.95 15.92 -14.95
CA ARG A 192 -11.04 16.83 -15.33
C ARG A 192 -11.84 16.29 -16.51
N GLU A 193 -11.16 15.88 -17.58
CA GLU A 193 -11.83 15.36 -18.77
C GLU A 193 -12.59 14.06 -18.48
N ILE A 194 -11.98 13.14 -17.75
CA ILE A 194 -12.62 11.87 -17.41
C ILE A 194 -13.85 12.09 -16.52
N MET A 195 -13.73 12.95 -15.51
CA MET A 195 -14.82 13.27 -14.57
C MET A 195 -16.00 14.02 -15.22
N THR A 196 -15.76 14.73 -16.32
CA THR A 196 -16.85 15.40 -17.08
C THR A 196 -17.52 14.48 -18.09
N GLN A 197 -16.83 13.44 -18.57
CA GLN A 197 -17.34 12.51 -19.58
C GLN A 197 -18.08 11.31 -18.98
N ARG A 198 -18.03 11.13 -17.66
CA ARG A 198 -18.58 9.95 -16.97
C ARG A 198 -19.53 10.35 -15.86
N ASP A 199 -20.60 9.57 -15.73
CA ASP A 199 -21.53 9.72 -14.62
C ASP A 199 -20.94 9.23 -13.29
N SER A 200 -21.54 9.66 -12.19
CA SER A 200 -21.08 9.34 -10.85
C SER A 200 -21.19 7.83 -10.53
N ASP A 201 -22.13 7.12 -11.15
CA ASP A 201 -22.27 5.66 -10.97
C ASP A 201 -21.11 4.89 -11.61
N TRP A 202 -20.69 5.31 -12.81
CA TRP A 202 -19.53 4.71 -13.47
C TRP A 202 -18.25 5.00 -12.67
N LEU A 203 -18.04 6.25 -12.24
CA LEU A 203 -16.91 6.66 -11.45
C LEU A 203 -16.85 5.89 -10.13
N TYR A 204 -17.99 5.74 -9.45
CA TYR A 204 -18.08 4.97 -8.22
C TYR A 204 -17.64 3.51 -8.43
N LYS A 205 -18.19 2.83 -9.42
CA LYS A 205 -17.82 1.45 -9.76
C LYS A 205 -16.35 1.33 -10.13
N PHE A 206 -15.84 2.24 -10.94
CA PHE A 206 -14.45 2.23 -11.38
C PHE A 206 -13.48 2.42 -10.22
N ILE A 207 -13.78 3.30 -9.28
CA ILE A 207 -12.90 3.64 -8.16
C ILE A 207 -13.00 2.60 -7.03
N THR A 208 -14.17 2.04 -6.78
CA THR A 208 -14.40 1.15 -5.63
C THR A 208 -14.37 -0.33 -5.96
N ASN A 209 -14.78 -0.72 -7.16
CA ASN A 209 -14.79 -2.11 -7.62
C ASN A 209 -14.73 -2.17 -9.15
N ARG A 210 -13.56 -2.14 -9.70
CA ARG A 210 -13.30 -2.06 -11.15
C ARG A 210 -13.80 -3.26 -11.93
N LYS A 211 -14.00 -4.40 -11.29
CA LYS A 211 -14.61 -5.57 -11.93
C LYS A 211 -15.99 -5.27 -12.51
N LEU A 212 -16.72 -4.32 -11.92
CA LEU A 212 -18.04 -3.91 -12.37
C LEU A 212 -18.03 -3.15 -13.71
N VAL A 213 -16.87 -2.64 -14.12
CA VAL A 213 -16.67 -1.91 -15.40
C VAL A 213 -15.60 -2.58 -16.27
N ALA A 214 -15.24 -3.83 -16.01
CA ALA A 214 -14.16 -4.54 -16.69
C ALA A 214 -14.33 -4.64 -18.21
N ASN A 215 -15.57 -4.64 -18.72
CA ASN A 215 -15.90 -4.69 -20.14
C ASN A 215 -16.23 -3.30 -20.73
N ASP A 216 -16.10 -2.23 -19.97
CA ASP A 216 -16.36 -0.87 -20.45
C ASP A 216 -15.28 -0.43 -21.46
N THR A 217 -15.74 0.09 -22.61
CA THR A 217 -14.84 0.46 -23.70
C THR A 217 -13.86 1.58 -23.33
N THR A 218 -14.27 2.51 -22.44
CA THR A 218 -13.41 3.59 -21.98
C THR A 218 -12.35 3.07 -21.02
N TYR A 219 -12.75 2.19 -20.08
CA TYR A 219 -11.78 1.53 -19.21
C TYR A 219 -10.72 0.78 -20.02
N LEU A 220 -11.12 -0.01 -21.01
CA LEU A 220 -10.19 -0.76 -21.86
C LEU A 220 -9.26 0.16 -22.67
N LYS A 221 -9.77 1.30 -23.17
CA LYS A 221 -8.94 2.30 -23.85
C LYS A 221 -7.94 2.95 -22.90
N LEU A 222 -8.36 3.36 -21.71
CA LEU A 222 -7.48 3.93 -20.69
C LEU A 222 -6.40 2.93 -20.28
N LYS A 223 -6.78 1.71 -19.99
CA LYS A 223 -5.85 0.64 -19.63
C LYS A 223 -4.77 0.44 -20.69
N LYS A 224 -5.14 0.42 -21.96
CA LYS A 224 -4.19 0.31 -23.08
C LYS A 224 -3.31 1.55 -23.22
N ALA A 225 -3.86 2.75 -23.03
CA ALA A 225 -3.13 4.02 -23.17
C ALA A 225 -2.07 4.21 -22.08
N TYR A 226 -2.21 3.56 -20.94
CA TYR A 226 -1.30 3.63 -19.79
C TYR A 226 -0.62 2.27 -19.50
N ASP A 227 -0.19 1.55 -20.55
CA ASP A 227 0.60 0.32 -20.48
C ASP A 227 0.05 -0.75 -19.53
N ASN A 228 -1.27 -0.83 -19.40
CA ASN A 228 -1.99 -1.71 -18.48
C ASN A 228 -1.73 -1.44 -17.00
N VAL A 229 -1.19 -0.27 -16.64
CA VAL A 229 -1.13 0.18 -15.25
C VAL A 229 -2.55 0.41 -14.75
N GLU A 230 -2.85 -0.14 -13.59
CA GLU A 230 -4.16 0.00 -12.94
C GLU A 230 -4.04 0.90 -11.72
N CYS A 231 -4.94 1.88 -11.62
CA CYS A 231 -5.12 2.69 -10.43
C CYS A 231 -5.51 1.81 -9.24
N ALA A 232 -5.18 2.18 -8.01
CA ALA A 232 -5.68 1.51 -6.82
C ALA A 232 -7.21 1.57 -6.72
N GLU A 233 -7.82 0.57 -6.10
CA GLU A 233 -9.25 0.59 -5.74
C GLU A 233 -9.42 1.10 -4.31
N PHE A 234 -10.48 1.89 -4.08
CA PHE A 234 -10.80 2.48 -2.79
C PHE A 234 -12.22 2.09 -2.35
N PRO A 235 -12.44 0.84 -1.89
CA PRO A 235 -13.78 0.35 -1.54
C PRO A 235 -14.45 1.09 -0.38
N SER A 236 -13.67 1.86 0.40
CA SER A 236 -14.17 2.67 1.52
C SER A 236 -14.82 3.99 1.10
N LEU A 237 -14.57 4.47 -0.14
CA LEU A 237 -15.18 5.70 -0.63
C LEU A 237 -16.66 5.49 -0.95
N THR A 238 -17.47 6.41 -0.50
CA THR A 238 -18.90 6.46 -0.84
C THR A 238 -19.11 7.14 -2.19
N LYS A 239 -20.31 7.03 -2.74
CA LYS A 239 -20.67 7.74 -3.97
C LYS A 239 -20.57 9.25 -3.77
N GLU A 240 -21.02 9.74 -2.63
CA GLU A 240 -20.96 11.14 -2.24
C GLU A 240 -19.52 11.66 -2.15
N ASP A 241 -18.61 10.87 -1.62
CA ASP A 241 -17.18 11.24 -1.58
C ASP A 241 -16.62 11.43 -3.00
N ILE A 242 -16.99 10.56 -3.92
CA ILE A 242 -16.55 10.62 -5.30
C ILE A 242 -17.17 11.82 -6.03
N GLU A 243 -18.44 12.15 -5.75
CA GLU A 243 -19.09 13.35 -6.28
C GLU A 243 -18.40 14.63 -5.77
N LEU A 244 -17.99 14.68 -4.51
CA LEU A 244 -17.22 15.80 -3.96
C LEU A 244 -15.84 15.93 -4.60
N ILE A 245 -15.14 14.80 -4.83
CA ILE A 245 -13.86 14.78 -5.55
C ILE A 245 -14.07 15.30 -6.98
N ALA A 246 -15.09 14.80 -7.69
CA ALA A 246 -15.41 15.23 -9.05
C ALA A 246 -15.73 16.73 -9.13
N PHE A 247 -16.54 17.23 -8.19
CA PHE A 247 -16.83 18.67 -8.08
C PHE A 247 -15.57 19.50 -7.87
N TYR A 248 -14.69 19.10 -6.95
CA TYR A 248 -13.41 19.79 -6.75
C TYR A 248 -12.56 19.82 -8.01
N ILE A 249 -12.44 18.71 -8.73
CA ILE A 249 -11.65 18.61 -9.95
C ILE A 249 -12.21 19.51 -11.07
N GLN A 250 -13.54 19.55 -11.22
CA GLN A 250 -14.21 20.38 -12.23
C GLN A 250 -14.04 21.88 -11.99
N THR A 251 -13.85 22.29 -10.74
CA THR A 251 -13.64 23.70 -10.36
C THR A 251 -12.20 24.18 -10.53
N LYS A 252 -11.27 23.33 -10.96
CA LYS A 252 -9.85 23.65 -11.22
C LYS A 252 -9.59 23.83 -12.70
#